data_d48fba2889a8067421e5dd1ac8107815
#
_entry.id   d48fba2889a8067421e5dd1ac8107815
#
_cell.length_a   1.000
_cell.length_b   1.000
_cell.length_c   1.000
_cell.angle_alpha   90.00
_cell.angle_beta   90.00
_cell.angle_gamma   90.00
#
_symmetry.space_group_name_H-M   'P 1'
#
loop_
_entity.id
_entity.type
_entity.pdbx_description
1 polymer ?
#
loop_
_entity_poly.entity_id
_entity_poly.type
_entity_poly.pdbx_seq_one_letter_code
_entity_poly.pdbx_strand_id
1 'polypeptide(L)'
;MERLIGTVSRGVRAPIIRAGDDIASIVAESVLKAASAEKIPFRDKDVVAVTEAVVARSQGNYANTAQIAKDIRSKFPSGEFAVIFPILSRNRFSVCLKGIAQGAKKIYLMLSYPSDEVGNHLIDMDSLDSKGVNPYSDVLTEEQYRSYFGIVKHPFTGVDYVEFYRDLISDCGCEVEVILANDCRSILKYTKNVLCCDIHTRVRTKRLLLESGAETVYCLDEIMTSSVDGSGYNDKFGLLGSNKATEDTVKLFPRDCDTVVQSIAAKLRAATGKNIEVMIYGDGAFKDPVGKIWELADPVVSPAYTEGLEGKPNELKLKYLADN
;
A
#
# COMPACT_ATOMS: atom_id res chain seq x y z
N MET A 1 -4.43 -2.82 44.03
CA MET A 1 -3.14 -2.17 43.72
C MET A 1 -3.32 -1.41 42.42
N GLU A 2 -3.17 -0.11 42.46
CA GLU A 2 -3.31 0.75 41.27
C GLU A 2 -2.25 0.38 40.22
N ARG A 3 -2.66 0.25 38.96
CA ARG A 3 -1.76 -0.10 37.85
C ARG A 3 -1.11 1.19 37.33
N LEU A 4 0.10 1.47 37.78
CA LEU A 4 0.84 2.69 37.41
C LEU A 4 1.52 2.62 36.04
N ILE A 5 1.66 1.41 35.46
CA ILE A 5 2.27 1.21 34.14
C ILE A 5 1.21 0.72 33.18
N GLY A 6 1.06 1.39 32.05
CA GLY A 6 0.14 1.02 30.99
C GLY A 6 0.60 -0.22 30.21
N THR A 7 0.24 -0.27 28.93
CA THR A 7 0.66 -1.34 28.03
C THR A 7 2.16 -1.31 27.79
N VAL A 8 2.80 -2.47 27.85
CA VAL A 8 4.23 -2.65 27.53
C VAL A 8 4.34 -3.38 26.21
N SER A 9 5.02 -2.79 25.24
CA SER A 9 5.36 -3.42 23.97
C SER A 9 6.80 -3.90 23.96
N ARG A 10 7.05 -5.09 23.41
CA ARG A 10 8.39 -5.69 23.31
C ARG A 10 8.63 -6.22 21.93
N GLY A 11 9.76 -5.84 21.32
CA GLY A 11 10.23 -6.44 20.08
C GLY A 11 10.88 -7.81 20.36
N VAL A 12 10.36 -8.86 19.72
CA VAL A 12 10.89 -10.21 19.80
C VAL A 12 11.74 -10.48 18.56
N ARG A 13 12.98 -10.93 18.75
CA ARG A 13 13.86 -11.34 17.65
C ARG A 13 13.44 -12.71 17.13
N ALA A 14 13.21 -12.79 15.83
CA ALA A 14 12.94 -14.03 15.11
C ALA A 14 14.16 -14.43 14.24
N PRO A 15 14.27 -15.69 13.82
CA PRO A 15 15.25 -16.09 12.81
C PRO A 15 14.94 -15.42 11.46
N ILE A 16 15.85 -15.61 10.49
CA ILE A 16 15.61 -15.15 9.12
C ILE A 16 14.46 -15.97 8.52
N ILE A 17 13.38 -15.31 8.14
CA ILE A 17 12.22 -15.94 7.51
C ILE A 17 12.47 -16.11 6.01
N ARG A 18 12.20 -17.31 5.49
CA ARG A 18 12.32 -17.67 4.08
C ARG A 18 10.99 -18.17 3.52
N ALA A 19 10.87 -18.19 2.21
CA ALA A 19 9.71 -18.79 1.54
C ALA A 19 9.65 -20.30 1.89
N GLY A 20 8.45 -20.75 2.26
CA GLY A 20 8.19 -22.12 2.70
C GLY A 20 8.34 -22.37 4.21
N ASP A 21 8.80 -21.39 4.98
CA ASP A 21 8.90 -21.52 6.43
C ASP A 21 7.51 -21.57 7.10
N ASP A 22 7.36 -22.41 8.13
CA ASP A 22 6.17 -22.41 9.00
C ASP A 22 6.21 -21.21 9.94
N ILE A 23 5.64 -20.10 9.46
CA ILE A 23 5.64 -18.84 10.21
C ILE A 23 4.92 -18.97 11.56
N ALA A 24 3.90 -19.82 11.68
CA ALA A 24 3.16 -19.98 12.92
C ALA A 24 4.03 -20.66 13.99
N SER A 25 4.79 -21.68 13.64
CA SER A 25 5.74 -22.30 14.55
C SER A 25 6.88 -21.34 14.91
N ILE A 26 7.47 -20.66 13.93
CA ILE A 26 8.57 -19.71 14.19
C ILE A 26 8.14 -18.59 15.13
N VAL A 27 6.97 -18.03 14.95
CA VAL A 27 6.46 -16.96 15.83
C VAL A 27 6.22 -17.51 17.25
N ALA A 28 5.52 -18.62 17.38
CA ALA A 28 5.23 -19.21 18.70
C ALA A 28 6.52 -19.54 19.45
N GLU A 29 7.47 -20.21 18.79
CA GLU A 29 8.76 -20.60 19.41
C GLU A 29 9.60 -19.37 19.79
N SER A 30 9.65 -18.35 18.93
CA SER A 30 10.41 -17.12 19.20
C SER A 30 9.85 -16.40 20.43
N VAL A 31 8.52 -16.28 20.53
CA VAL A 31 7.83 -15.62 21.66
C VAL A 31 8.05 -16.43 22.95
N LEU A 32 7.87 -17.76 22.91
CA LEU A 32 8.07 -18.63 24.07
C LEU A 32 9.53 -18.59 24.58
N LYS A 33 10.48 -18.65 23.64
CA LYS A 33 11.92 -18.57 23.96
C LYS A 33 12.29 -17.22 24.59
N ALA A 34 11.80 -16.12 24.01
CA ALA A 34 12.05 -14.78 24.54
C ALA A 34 11.44 -14.60 25.94
N ALA A 35 10.19 -15.03 26.14
CA ALA A 35 9.51 -14.95 27.42
C ALA A 35 10.22 -15.77 28.51
N SER A 36 10.70 -16.97 28.18
CA SER A 36 11.46 -17.83 29.09
C SER A 36 12.81 -17.19 29.47
N ALA A 37 13.57 -16.70 28.48
CA ALA A 37 14.87 -16.08 28.71
C ALA A 37 14.79 -14.83 29.59
N GLU A 38 13.79 -13.98 29.35
CA GLU A 38 13.57 -12.71 30.04
C GLU A 38 12.66 -12.83 31.28
N LYS A 39 12.23 -14.07 31.62
CA LYS A 39 11.31 -14.34 32.75
C LYS A 39 10.03 -13.52 32.70
N ILE A 40 9.45 -13.37 31.50
CA ILE A 40 8.21 -12.64 31.27
C ILE A 40 7.04 -13.61 31.42
N PRO A 41 6.15 -13.45 32.40
CA PRO A 41 4.99 -14.31 32.54
C PRO A 41 3.94 -13.97 31.48
N PHE A 42 3.37 -15.00 30.85
CA PHE A 42 2.19 -14.85 30.00
C PHE A 42 0.92 -14.63 30.81
N ARG A 43 0.06 -13.77 30.29
CA ARG A 43 -1.24 -13.44 30.87
C ARG A 43 -2.33 -13.64 29.82
N ASP A 44 -3.55 -13.92 30.29
CA ASP A 44 -4.69 -13.87 29.39
C ASP A 44 -4.86 -12.46 28.82
N LYS A 45 -5.18 -12.38 27.51
CA LYS A 45 -5.28 -11.15 26.72
C LYS A 45 -3.94 -10.45 26.44
N ASP A 46 -2.79 -11.10 26.67
CA ASP A 46 -1.56 -10.64 26.04
C ASP A 46 -1.73 -10.74 24.52
N VAL A 47 -1.11 -9.83 23.78
CA VAL A 47 -1.22 -9.74 22.31
C VAL A 47 0.12 -10.03 21.67
N VAL A 48 0.14 -10.95 20.72
CA VAL A 48 1.27 -11.17 19.82
C VAL A 48 0.94 -10.57 18.47
N ALA A 49 1.73 -9.57 18.07
CA ALA A 49 1.58 -8.88 16.80
C ALA A 49 2.68 -9.31 15.83
N VAL A 50 2.28 -9.69 14.60
CA VAL A 50 3.18 -10.14 13.54
C VAL A 50 3.03 -9.21 12.34
N THR A 51 4.15 -8.75 11.76
CA THR A 51 4.02 -7.88 10.59
C THR A 51 3.57 -8.67 9.36
N GLU A 52 2.73 -8.06 8.52
CA GLU A 52 2.30 -8.65 7.25
C GLU A 52 3.50 -9.06 6.36
N ALA A 53 4.59 -8.32 6.49
CA ALA A 53 5.79 -8.51 5.70
C ALA A 53 6.45 -9.89 5.91
N VAL A 54 6.52 -10.37 7.15
CA VAL A 54 7.11 -11.69 7.42
C VAL A 54 6.16 -12.82 7.03
N VAL A 55 4.86 -12.62 7.13
CA VAL A 55 3.85 -13.58 6.68
C VAL A 55 3.90 -13.72 5.15
N ALA A 56 3.86 -12.61 4.42
CA ALA A 56 4.00 -12.63 2.96
C ALA A 56 5.33 -13.27 2.51
N ARG A 57 6.42 -12.99 3.24
CA ARG A 57 7.73 -13.57 2.97
C ARG A 57 7.75 -15.09 3.15
N SER A 58 7.18 -15.61 4.22
CA SER A 58 7.09 -17.05 4.44
C SER A 58 6.25 -17.75 3.36
N GLN A 59 5.24 -17.07 2.84
CA GLN A 59 4.42 -17.55 1.73
C GLN A 59 5.11 -17.44 0.36
N GLY A 60 6.27 -16.78 0.26
CA GLY A 60 6.88 -16.46 -1.04
C GLY A 60 5.98 -15.59 -1.91
N ASN A 61 5.16 -14.71 -1.30
CA ASN A 61 4.13 -13.96 -1.99
C ASN A 61 4.69 -12.74 -2.74
N TYR A 62 5.37 -13.00 -3.85
CA TYR A 62 6.03 -12.01 -4.69
C TYR A 62 5.54 -12.07 -6.13
N ALA A 63 5.56 -10.93 -6.80
CA ALA A 63 5.34 -10.83 -8.25
C ALA A 63 6.43 -9.94 -8.87
N ASN A 64 6.95 -10.33 -10.02
CA ASN A 64 7.88 -9.51 -10.78
C ASN A 64 7.15 -8.64 -11.81
N THR A 65 7.85 -7.65 -12.36
CA THR A 65 7.27 -6.69 -13.30
C THR A 65 6.75 -7.36 -14.58
N ALA A 66 7.38 -8.46 -15.06
CA ALA A 66 6.92 -9.19 -16.24
C ALA A 66 5.59 -9.92 -16.00
N GLN A 67 5.40 -10.47 -14.79
CA GLN A 67 4.14 -11.10 -14.37
C GLN A 67 3.01 -10.07 -14.24
N ILE A 68 3.30 -8.90 -13.64
CA ILE A 68 2.36 -7.78 -13.58
C ILE A 68 2.00 -7.33 -15.00
N ALA A 69 2.98 -7.17 -15.89
CA ALA A 69 2.76 -6.78 -17.28
C ALA A 69 1.86 -7.76 -18.02
N LYS A 70 1.98 -9.06 -17.75
CA LYS A 70 1.13 -10.08 -18.36
C LYS A 70 -0.32 -9.97 -17.90
N ASP A 71 -0.55 -9.74 -16.61
CA ASP A 71 -1.89 -9.52 -16.07
C ASP A 71 -2.53 -8.24 -16.64
N ILE A 72 -1.76 -7.15 -16.70
CA ILE A 72 -2.21 -5.88 -17.32
C ILE A 72 -2.62 -6.07 -18.77
N ARG A 73 -1.81 -6.77 -19.58
CA ARG A 73 -2.17 -7.06 -20.99
C ARG A 73 -3.47 -7.86 -21.13
N SER A 74 -3.77 -8.73 -20.19
CA SER A 74 -5.02 -9.49 -20.20
C SER A 74 -6.25 -8.62 -19.90
N LYS A 75 -6.07 -7.59 -19.06
CA LYS A 75 -7.14 -6.67 -18.64
C LYS A 75 -7.33 -5.49 -19.58
N PHE A 76 -6.24 -5.04 -20.22
CA PHE A 76 -6.22 -3.94 -21.17
C PHE A 76 -5.62 -4.40 -22.51
N PRO A 77 -6.37 -5.22 -23.30
CA PRO A 77 -5.82 -5.83 -24.52
C PRO A 77 -5.45 -4.83 -25.62
N SER A 78 -6.01 -3.62 -25.61
CA SER A 78 -5.60 -2.55 -26.53
C SER A 78 -4.17 -2.09 -26.27
N GLY A 79 -3.71 -2.20 -25.03
CA GLY A 79 -2.45 -1.67 -24.54
C GLY A 79 -2.48 -0.16 -24.31
N GLU A 80 -3.64 0.49 -24.45
CA GLU A 80 -3.82 1.93 -24.23
C GLU A 80 -4.87 2.17 -23.14
N PHE A 81 -4.45 2.82 -22.06
CA PHE A 81 -5.30 3.10 -20.90
C PHE A 81 -4.72 4.22 -20.04
N ALA A 82 -5.54 4.72 -19.13
CA ALA A 82 -5.10 5.68 -18.13
C ALA A 82 -4.68 5.00 -16.83
N VAL A 83 -3.66 5.55 -16.18
CA VAL A 83 -3.28 5.28 -14.78
C VAL A 83 -3.57 6.55 -14.01
N ILE A 84 -4.51 6.50 -13.07
CA ILE A 84 -4.98 7.70 -12.39
C ILE A 84 -4.76 7.63 -10.88
N PHE A 85 -4.41 8.76 -10.31
CA PHE A 85 -4.25 9.02 -8.88
C PHE A 85 -3.31 8.06 -8.14
N PRO A 86 -2.15 7.72 -8.72
CA PRO A 86 -1.17 6.96 -7.96
C PRO A 86 -0.57 7.81 -6.83
N ILE A 87 -0.19 7.14 -5.74
CA ILE A 87 0.62 7.79 -4.71
C ILE A 87 2.03 8.07 -5.25
N LEU A 88 2.61 9.18 -4.81
CA LEU A 88 3.95 9.61 -5.22
C LEU A 88 5.02 8.93 -4.35
N SER A 89 5.39 7.71 -4.70
CA SER A 89 6.34 6.93 -3.90
C SER A 89 7.28 6.08 -4.73
N ARG A 90 8.59 6.22 -4.48
CA ARG A 90 9.65 5.39 -5.08
C ARG A 90 9.67 3.97 -4.52
N ASN A 91 9.20 3.77 -3.30
CA ASN A 91 9.32 2.50 -2.59
C ASN A 91 8.03 1.65 -2.63
N ARG A 92 6.91 2.26 -3.01
CA ARG A 92 5.60 1.59 -2.97
C ARG A 92 4.99 1.43 -4.36
N PHE A 93 4.99 2.47 -5.17
CA PHE A 93 4.28 2.45 -6.44
C PHE A 93 5.21 2.31 -7.66
N SER A 94 6.45 2.76 -7.62
CA SER A 94 7.31 2.78 -8.81
C SER A 94 7.51 1.41 -9.45
N VAL A 95 7.67 0.33 -8.68
CA VAL A 95 7.83 -1.02 -9.23
C VAL A 95 6.51 -1.54 -9.82
N CYS A 96 5.38 -1.21 -9.19
CA CYS A 96 4.06 -1.50 -9.76
C CYS A 96 3.90 -0.77 -11.10
N LEU A 97 4.20 0.53 -11.13
CA LEU A 97 4.12 1.34 -12.35
C LEU A 97 5.03 0.81 -13.46
N LYS A 98 6.24 0.35 -13.12
CA LYS A 98 7.14 -0.31 -14.07
C LYS A 98 6.49 -1.56 -14.69
N GLY A 99 5.90 -2.43 -13.88
CA GLY A 99 5.18 -3.60 -14.36
C GLY A 99 3.95 -3.24 -15.21
N ILE A 100 3.19 -2.22 -14.81
CA ILE A 100 2.04 -1.70 -15.54
C ILE A 100 2.49 -1.17 -16.91
N ALA A 101 3.55 -0.35 -16.95
CA ALA A 101 4.09 0.23 -18.17
C ALA A 101 4.63 -0.83 -19.14
N GLN A 102 5.30 -1.88 -18.65
CA GLN A 102 5.73 -3.01 -19.47
C GLN A 102 4.56 -3.79 -20.11
N GLY A 103 3.38 -3.66 -19.55
CA GLY A 103 2.14 -4.23 -20.07
C GLY A 103 1.39 -3.34 -21.07
N ALA A 104 1.81 -2.09 -21.23
CA ALA A 104 1.13 -1.06 -22.01
C ALA A 104 1.92 -0.66 -23.28
N LYS A 105 1.22 -0.04 -24.23
CA LYS A 105 1.78 0.68 -25.38
C LYS A 105 1.77 2.19 -25.14
N LYS A 106 0.66 2.67 -24.55
CA LYS A 106 0.48 4.07 -24.17
C LYS A 106 -0.26 4.20 -22.85
N ILE A 107 0.24 5.07 -21.97
CA ILE A 107 -0.37 5.42 -20.70
C ILE A 107 -0.68 6.92 -20.65
N TYR A 108 -1.93 7.25 -20.31
CA TYR A 108 -2.29 8.60 -19.84
C TYR A 108 -2.16 8.61 -18.32
N LEU A 109 -1.09 9.22 -17.84
CA LEU A 109 -0.80 9.29 -16.41
C LEU A 109 -1.44 10.53 -15.81
N MET A 110 -2.51 10.35 -15.01
CA MET A 110 -3.17 11.46 -14.34
C MET A 110 -2.78 11.52 -12.87
N LEU A 111 -2.14 12.61 -12.49
CA LEU A 111 -1.70 12.88 -11.12
C LEU A 111 -2.64 13.87 -10.44
N SER A 112 -2.93 13.63 -9.16
CA SER A 112 -3.62 14.61 -8.32
C SER A 112 -2.70 15.77 -7.97
N TYR A 113 -3.25 16.97 -7.83
CA TYR A 113 -2.53 18.15 -7.37
C TYR A 113 -3.42 19.02 -6.47
N PRO A 114 -2.90 19.77 -5.51
CA PRO A 114 -1.50 20.04 -5.20
C PRO A 114 -0.74 18.86 -4.59
N SER A 115 -1.44 17.84 -4.14
CA SER A 115 -0.83 16.65 -3.53
C SER A 115 -1.56 15.37 -3.93
N ASP A 116 -0.92 14.23 -3.70
CA ASP A 116 -1.59 12.95 -3.75
C ASP A 116 -2.50 12.73 -2.53
N GLU A 117 -3.16 11.56 -2.50
CA GLU A 117 -4.14 11.19 -1.46
C GLU A 117 -3.52 11.07 -0.05
N VAL A 118 -2.21 10.84 0.05
CA VAL A 118 -1.49 10.69 1.32
C VAL A 118 -0.65 11.94 1.68
N GLY A 119 -0.82 13.02 0.93
CA GLY A 119 -0.24 14.32 1.26
C GLY A 119 1.16 14.58 0.70
N ASN A 120 1.63 13.79 -0.28
CA ASN A 120 2.87 14.12 -0.99
C ASN A 120 2.59 15.24 -2.00
N HIS A 121 3.22 16.39 -1.80
CA HIS A 121 2.97 17.58 -2.60
C HIS A 121 3.71 17.56 -3.94
N LEU A 122 2.97 17.91 -5.02
CA LEU A 122 3.52 18.28 -6.33
C LEU A 122 3.65 19.80 -6.50
N ILE A 123 2.85 20.57 -5.79
CA ILE A 123 2.80 22.05 -5.87
C ILE A 123 2.49 22.56 -4.46
N ASP A 124 3.11 23.63 -4.04
CA ASP A 124 2.68 24.32 -2.81
C ASP A 124 1.45 25.20 -3.07
N MET A 125 0.65 25.41 -2.03
CA MET A 125 -0.62 26.14 -2.14
C MET A 125 -0.44 27.59 -2.53
N ASP A 126 0.58 28.27 -2.00
CA ASP A 126 0.85 29.68 -2.32
C ASP A 126 1.20 29.86 -3.80
N SER A 127 1.90 28.90 -4.38
CA SER A 127 2.19 28.86 -5.82
C SER A 127 0.94 28.69 -6.67
N LEU A 128 0.00 27.82 -6.27
CA LEU A 128 -1.30 27.69 -6.93
C LEU A 128 -2.07 29.01 -6.92
N ASP A 129 -2.20 29.62 -5.74
CA ASP A 129 -2.94 30.88 -5.56
C ASP A 129 -2.32 32.00 -6.41
N SER A 130 -0.99 32.11 -6.42
CA SER A 130 -0.28 33.14 -7.20
C SER A 130 -0.47 33.03 -8.71
N LYS A 131 -0.74 31.81 -9.21
CA LYS A 131 -0.98 31.53 -10.63
C LYS A 131 -2.47 31.51 -10.99
N GLY A 132 -3.37 31.63 -10.02
CA GLY A 132 -4.81 31.58 -10.23
C GLY A 132 -5.31 30.22 -10.73
N VAL A 133 -4.59 29.13 -10.42
CA VAL A 133 -4.97 27.78 -10.79
C VAL A 133 -5.93 27.20 -9.76
N ASN A 134 -7.10 26.73 -10.23
CA ASN A 134 -8.10 26.13 -9.38
C ASN A 134 -8.01 24.59 -9.42
N PRO A 135 -7.49 23.92 -8.36
CA PRO A 135 -7.34 22.47 -8.34
C PRO A 135 -8.66 21.69 -8.42
N TYR A 136 -9.80 22.33 -8.14
CA TYR A 136 -11.12 21.69 -8.22
C TYR A 136 -11.68 21.61 -9.64
N SER A 137 -11.22 22.45 -10.56
CA SER A 137 -11.78 22.54 -11.92
C SER A 137 -10.75 22.40 -13.03
N ASP A 138 -9.52 22.79 -12.78
CA ASP A 138 -8.54 22.95 -13.85
C ASP A 138 -7.83 21.63 -14.15
N VAL A 139 -7.62 21.38 -15.43
CA VAL A 139 -6.87 20.26 -15.96
C VAL A 139 -5.63 20.82 -16.64
N LEU A 140 -4.46 20.41 -16.20
CA LEU A 140 -3.19 20.87 -16.73
C LEU A 140 -2.51 19.73 -17.51
N THR A 141 -1.98 20.07 -18.69
CA THR A 141 -0.99 19.22 -19.34
C THR A 141 0.38 19.39 -18.65
N GLU A 142 1.34 18.47 -18.88
CA GLU A 142 2.69 18.62 -18.34
C GLU A 142 3.33 19.95 -18.79
N GLU A 143 3.12 20.36 -20.04
CA GLU A 143 3.64 21.63 -20.57
C GLU A 143 3.09 22.83 -19.79
N GLN A 144 1.78 22.87 -19.56
CA GLN A 144 1.14 23.93 -18.76
C GLN A 144 1.65 23.92 -17.33
N TYR A 145 1.74 22.73 -16.71
CA TYR A 145 2.30 22.58 -15.38
C TYR A 145 3.72 23.14 -15.29
N ARG A 146 4.59 22.76 -16.25
CA ARG A 146 5.97 23.25 -16.32
C ARG A 146 6.04 24.76 -16.58
N SER A 147 5.14 25.30 -17.37
CA SER A 147 5.12 26.74 -17.64
C SER A 147 4.71 27.57 -16.42
N TYR A 148 3.85 27.03 -15.56
CA TYR A 148 3.38 27.73 -14.35
C TYR A 148 4.35 27.56 -13.18
N PHE A 149 4.86 26.35 -12.97
CA PHE A 149 5.54 25.98 -11.74
C PHE A 149 7.01 25.57 -11.93
N GLY A 150 7.46 25.37 -13.17
CA GLY A 150 8.82 24.95 -13.48
C GLY A 150 9.12 23.51 -13.01
N ILE A 151 10.31 23.31 -12.48
CA ILE A 151 10.74 22.05 -11.89
C ILE A 151 10.42 22.07 -10.42
N VAL A 152 9.45 21.24 -9.99
CA VAL A 152 9.04 21.15 -8.60
C VAL A 152 9.58 19.86 -8.00
N LYS A 153 10.40 19.99 -6.98
CA LYS A 153 10.99 18.86 -6.26
C LYS A 153 10.29 18.65 -4.92
N HIS A 154 9.93 17.41 -4.65
CA HIS A 154 9.37 17.03 -3.36
C HIS A 154 10.33 17.47 -2.23
N PRO A 155 9.84 18.20 -1.20
CA PRO A 155 10.69 18.89 -0.23
C PRO A 155 11.63 17.96 0.55
N PHE A 156 11.22 16.73 0.80
CA PHE A 156 12.01 15.78 1.58
C PHE A 156 12.83 14.81 0.71
N THR A 157 12.30 14.38 -0.44
CA THR A 157 12.96 13.37 -1.27
C THR A 157 13.83 13.99 -2.38
N GLY A 158 13.59 15.25 -2.70
CA GLY A 158 14.28 15.95 -3.80
C GLY A 158 13.89 15.45 -5.20
N VAL A 159 12.84 14.61 -5.29
CA VAL A 159 12.36 14.02 -6.54
C VAL A 159 11.34 14.92 -7.20
N ASP A 160 11.48 15.17 -8.49
CA ASP A 160 10.40 15.63 -9.34
C ASP A 160 9.58 14.40 -9.77
N TYR A 161 8.43 14.19 -9.17
CA TYR A 161 7.62 12.99 -9.43
C TYR A 161 6.94 12.99 -10.80
N VAL A 162 6.70 14.13 -11.39
CA VAL A 162 6.18 14.23 -12.77
C VAL A 162 7.22 13.67 -13.74
N GLU A 163 8.47 14.15 -13.65
CA GLU A 163 9.58 13.66 -14.45
C GLU A 163 9.88 12.19 -14.13
N PHE A 164 9.98 11.84 -12.87
CA PHE A 164 10.32 10.49 -12.43
C PHE A 164 9.34 9.42 -12.94
N TYR A 165 8.04 9.67 -12.88
CA TYR A 165 7.05 8.71 -13.36
C TYR A 165 6.96 8.68 -14.89
N ARG A 166 7.05 9.86 -15.53
CA ARG A 166 7.13 9.93 -16.99
C ARG A 166 8.31 9.12 -17.52
N ASP A 167 9.50 9.36 -16.99
CA ASP A 167 10.73 8.71 -17.44
C ASP A 167 10.69 7.21 -17.18
N LEU A 168 10.20 6.78 -16.01
CA LEU A 168 10.03 5.37 -15.67
C LEU A 168 9.12 4.65 -16.68
N ILE A 169 8.02 5.28 -17.12
CA ILE A 169 7.11 4.71 -18.12
C ILE A 169 7.80 4.67 -19.48
N SER A 170 8.47 5.75 -19.88
CA SER A 170 9.19 5.86 -21.16
C SER A 170 10.34 4.86 -21.27
N ASP A 171 11.09 4.64 -20.19
CA ASP A 171 12.17 3.66 -20.11
C ASP A 171 11.69 2.21 -20.30
N CYS A 172 10.41 1.95 -20.08
CA CYS A 172 9.79 0.68 -20.40
C CYS A 172 9.39 0.53 -21.89
N GLY A 173 9.65 1.54 -22.72
CA GLY A 173 9.23 1.58 -24.12
C GLY A 173 7.73 1.89 -24.30
N CYS A 174 7.08 2.44 -23.30
CA CYS A 174 5.68 2.83 -23.31
C CYS A 174 5.55 4.35 -23.57
N GLU A 175 4.66 4.74 -24.49
CA GLU A 175 4.30 6.14 -24.66
C GLU A 175 3.58 6.66 -23.42
N VAL A 176 3.86 7.90 -23.04
CA VAL A 176 3.22 8.50 -21.86
C VAL A 176 2.81 9.95 -22.12
N GLU A 177 1.62 10.28 -21.64
CA GLU A 177 1.12 11.65 -21.60
C GLU A 177 0.70 11.96 -20.15
N VAL A 178 1.31 13.01 -19.57
CA VAL A 178 1.06 13.38 -18.17
C VAL A 178 0.01 14.47 -18.10
N ILE A 179 -0.97 14.26 -17.21
CA ILE A 179 -2.10 15.12 -16.96
C ILE A 179 -2.21 15.38 -15.47
N LEU A 180 -2.48 16.59 -15.06
CA LEU A 180 -2.79 16.91 -13.66
C LEU A 180 -4.24 17.33 -13.56
N ALA A 181 -5.01 16.61 -12.75
CA ALA A 181 -6.44 16.88 -12.52
C ALA A 181 -6.92 16.18 -11.24
N ASN A 182 -7.99 16.69 -10.63
CA ASN A 182 -8.60 16.08 -9.44
C ASN A 182 -10.01 15.52 -9.69
N ASP A 183 -10.61 15.85 -10.83
CA ASP A 183 -11.83 15.18 -11.27
C ASP A 183 -11.45 13.97 -12.15
N CYS A 184 -11.69 12.76 -11.66
CA CYS A 184 -11.37 11.52 -12.37
C CYS A 184 -12.02 11.45 -13.76
N ARG A 185 -13.18 12.11 -13.96
CA ARG A 185 -13.90 12.12 -15.23
C ARG A 185 -13.15 12.88 -16.33
N SER A 186 -12.22 13.76 -15.97
CA SER A 186 -11.40 14.50 -16.94
C SER A 186 -10.60 13.58 -17.85
N ILE A 187 -10.23 12.38 -17.36
CA ILE A 187 -9.45 11.40 -18.12
C ILE A 187 -10.22 10.83 -19.31
N LEU A 188 -11.55 10.85 -19.27
CA LEU A 188 -12.40 10.28 -20.33
C LEU A 188 -12.32 11.04 -21.66
N LYS A 189 -11.69 12.24 -21.67
CA LYS A 189 -11.34 12.96 -22.90
C LYS A 189 -10.19 12.29 -23.67
N TYR A 190 -9.39 11.47 -23.00
CA TYR A 190 -8.20 10.81 -23.53
C TYR A 190 -8.45 9.34 -23.81
N THR A 191 -9.00 8.61 -22.87
CA THR A 191 -9.32 7.18 -23.01
C THR A 191 -10.50 6.78 -22.12
N LYS A 192 -11.21 5.72 -22.50
CA LYS A 192 -12.27 5.11 -21.69
C LYS A 192 -11.83 3.87 -20.90
N ASN A 193 -10.55 3.51 -21.01
CA ASN A 193 -9.95 2.40 -20.28
C ASN A 193 -9.10 2.97 -19.14
N VAL A 194 -9.40 2.63 -17.89
CA VAL A 194 -8.81 3.30 -16.73
C VAL A 194 -8.39 2.30 -15.66
N LEU A 195 -7.16 2.45 -15.15
CA LEU A 195 -6.67 1.84 -13.94
C LEU A 195 -6.64 2.87 -12.80
N CYS A 196 -7.52 2.72 -11.83
CA CYS A 196 -7.57 3.55 -10.62
C CYS A 196 -6.51 3.08 -9.63
N CYS A 197 -5.62 3.99 -9.24
CA CYS A 197 -4.51 3.69 -8.33
C CYS A 197 -4.64 4.40 -6.98
N ASP A 198 -5.72 5.14 -6.76
CA ASP A 198 -6.06 5.73 -5.48
C ASP A 198 -6.38 4.62 -4.44
N ILE A 199 -5.95 4.84 -3.21
CA ILE A 199 -6.02 3.82 -2.15
C ILE A 199 -7.40 3.84 -1.47
N HIS A 200 -7.81 5.00 -0.98
CA HIS A 200 -9.02 5.14 -0.16
C HIS A 200 -10.27 5.40 -0.99
N THR A 201 -10.14 6.10 -2.10
CA THR A 201 -11.28 6.59 -2.89
C THR A 201 -11.57 5.76 -4.14
N ARG A 202 -10.76 4.74 -4.47
CA ARG A 202 -10.84 3.95 -5.71
C ARG A 202 -12.24 3.41 -6.05
N VAL A 203 -12.99 2.95 -5.04
CA VAL A 203 -14.35 2.42 -5.27
C VAL A 203 -15.30 3.53 -5.77
N ARG A 204 -15.20 4.72 -5.17
CA ARG A 204 -15.94 5.90 -5.62
C ARG A 204 -15.44 6.34 -6.99
N THR A 205 -14.14 6.40 -7.20
CA THR A 205 -13.51 6.77 -8.47
C THR A 205 -13.98 5.86 -9.61
N LYS A 206 -13.91 4.53 -9.41
CA LYS A 206 -14.41 3.54 -10.36
C LYS A 206 -15.88 3.75 -10.69
N ARG A 207 -16.72 3.94 -9.68
CA ARG A 207 -18.16 4.19 -9.87
C ARG A 207 -18.41 5.43 -10.71
N LEU A 208 -17.77 6.56 -10.40
CA LEU A 208 -17.91 7.82 -11.13
C LEU A 208 -17.49 7.70 -12.60
N LEU A 209 -16.41 6.98 -12.88
CA LEU A 209 -15.94 6.73 -14.23
C LEU A 209 -16.94 5.91 -15.03
N LEU A 210 -17.44 4.82 -14.47
CA LEU A 210 -18.44 3.96 -15.13
C LEU A 210 -19.74 4.71 -15.39
N GLU A 211 -20.24 5.49 -14.43
CA GLU A 211 -21.42 6.33 -14.59
C GLU A 211 -21.23 7.43 -15.67
N SER A 212 -19.99 7.82 -15.95
CA SER A 212 -19.62 8.83 -16.94
C SER A 212 -19.20 8.26 -18.30
N GLY A 213 -19.35 6.95 -18.52
CA GLY A 213 -19.15 6.32 -19.82
C GLY A 213 -17.75 5.72 -20.05
N ALA A 214 -16.99 5.42 -18.99
CA ALA A 214 -15.82 4.56 -19.12
C ALA A 214 -16.22 3.15 -19.56
N GLU A 215 -15.37 2.51 -20.35
CA GLU A 215 -15.63 1.16 -20.90
C GLU A 215 -15.00 0.07 -20.04
N THR A 216 -13.74 0.26 -19.66
CA THR A 216 -12.99 -0.70 -18.84
C THR A 216 -12.39 0.03 -17.66
N VAL A 217 -12.76 -0.36 -16.45
CA VAL A 217 -12.22 0.24 -15.23
C VAL A 217 -11.79 -0.85 -14.26
N TYR A 218 -10.51 -0.87 -13.94
CA TYR A 218 -9.94 -1.69 -12.87
C TYR A 218 -9.34 -0.80 -11.79
N CYS A 219 -9.20 -1.38 -10.59
CA CYS A 219 -8.45 -0.78 -9.47
C CYS A 219 -7.22 -1.65 -9.17
N LEU A 220 -6.27 -1.14 -8.37
CA LEU A 220 -5.04 -1.88 -8.01
C LEU A 220 -5.34 -3.21 -7.30
N ASP A 221 -6.42 -3.28 -6.53
CA ASP A 221 -6.87 -4.50 -5.86
C ASP A 221 -7.49 -5.54 -6.81
N GLU A 222 -7.67 -5.19 -8.08
CA GLU A 222 -8.12 -6.11 -9.12
C GLU A 222 -6.98 -6.59 -10.06
N ILE A 223 -5.73 -6.15 -9.81
CA ILE A 223 -4.54 -6.59 -10.55
C ILE A 223 -3.78 -7.59 -9.69
N MET A 224 -3.34 -8.71 -10.26
CA MET A 224 -2.67 -9.83 -9.55
C MET A 224 -3.57 -10.49 -8.49
N THR A 225 -4.84 -10.67 -8.80
CA THR A 225 -5.81 -11.38 -7.94
C THR A 225 -5.73 -12.89 -8.06
N SER A 226 -4.97 -13.40 -9.01
CA SER A 226 -4.64 -14.82 -9.21
C SER A 226 -3.18 -14.97 -9.62
N SER A 227 -2.62 -16.18 -9.49
CA SER A 227 -1.24 -16.43 -9.86
C SER A 227 -1.04 -16.32 -11.38
N VAL A 228 -0.04 -15.58 -11.80
CA VAL A 228 0.40 -15.40 -13.18
C VAL A 228 1.79 -16.01 -13.31
N ASP A 229 1.95 -17.06 -14.13
CA ASP A 229 3.20 -17.77 -14.35
C ASP A 229 3.94 -18.12 -13.02
N GLY A 230 3.18 -18.64 -12.05
CA GLY A 230 3.73 -19.05 -10.76
C GLY A 230 4.03 -17.89 -9.79
N SER A 231 3.56 -16.68 -10.08
CA SER A 231 3.68 -15.54 -9.14
C SER A 231 2.91 -15.78 -7.85
N GLY A 232 3.26 -15.00 -6.83
CA GLY A 232 2.34 -14.68 -5.76
C GLY A 232 1.11 -13.91 -6.29
N TYR A 233 0.10 -13.80 -5.45
CA TYR A 233 -1.13 -13.04 -5.71
C TYR A 233 -1.83 -12.70 -4.39
N ASN A 234 -2.83 -11.84 -4.46
CA ASN A 234 -3.78 -11.68 -3.38
C ASN A 234 -5.18 -11.47 -3.98
N ASP A 235 -6.11 -12.35 -3.65
CA ASP A 235 -7.47 -12.38 -4.21
C ASP A 235 -8.35 -11.20 -3.79
N LYS A 236 -8.01 -10.52 -2.68
CA LYS A 236 -8.76 -9.38 -2.13
C LYS A 236 -8.10 -8.04 -2.38
N PHE A 237 -6.77 -8.01 -2.37
CA PHE A 237 -6.00 -6.77 -2.39
C PHE A 237 -5.14 -6.60 -3.65
N GLY A 238 -4.93 -7.66 -4.44
CA GLY A 238 -4.15 -7.58 -5.67
C GLY A 238 -2.79 -6.91 -5.45
N LEU A 239 -2.52 -5.84 -6.22
CA LEU A 239 -1.34 -4.99 -6.05
C LEU A 239 -1.49 -3.94 -4.94
N LEU A 240 -2.68 -3.70 -4.44
CA LEU A 240 -2.90 -2.74 -3.36
C LEU A 240 -2.14 -3.20 -2.10
N GLY A 241 -1.42 -2.28 -1.45
CA GLY A 241 -0.59 -2.60 -0.29
C GLY A 241 0.70 -3.37 -0.60
N SER A 242 1.04 -3.54 -1.88
CA SER A 242 2.33 -4.13 -2.26
C SER A 242 3.49 -3.18 -1.98
N ASN A 243 4.67 -3.76 -1.77
CA ASN A 243 5.89 -3.03 -1.46
C ASN A 243 7.06 -3.49 -2.33
N LYS A 244 7.98 -2.58 -2.64
CA LYS A 244 9.23 -2.90 -3.34
C LYS A 244 10.03 -3.94 -2.55
N ALA A 245 10.33 -5.06 -3.21
CA ALA A 245 11.24 -6.07 -2.69
C ALA A 245 12.61 -5.99 -3.37
N THR A 246 12.63 -5.80 -4.69
CA THR A 246 13.81 -5.53 -5.51
C THR A 246 13.46 -4.48 -6.58
N GLU A 247 14.38 -4.18 -7.49
CA GLU A 247 14.14 -3.23 -8.59
C GLU A 247 13.05 -3.73 -9.57
N ASP A 248 12.77 -5.03 -9.60
CA ASP A 248 11.83 -5.66 -10.53
C ASP A 248 10.80 -6.56 -9.85
N THR A 249 10.72 -6.54 -8.52
CA THR A 249 9.84 -7.44 -7.78
C THR A 249 9.14 -6.69 -6.65
N VAL A 250 7.86 -6.91 -6.53
CA VAL A 250 7.05 -6.46 -5.39
C VAL A 250 6.69 -7.63 -4.48
N LYS A 251 6.66 -7.36 -3.19
CA LYS A 251 6.05 -8.23 -2.19
C LYS A 251 4.57 -7.85 -2.12
N LEU A 252 3.71 -8.83 -2.32
CA LEU A 252 2.26 -8.65 -2.22
C LEU A 252 1.79 -8.81 -0.78
N PHE A 253 0.58 -8.36 -0.50
CA PHE A 253 -0.06 -8.55 0.78
C PHE A 253 -0.24 -10.05 1.07
N PRO A 254 -0.07 -10.52 2.33
CA PRO A 254 -0.17 -11.95 2.63
C PRO A 254 -1.60 -12.49 2.44
N ARG A 255 -1.69 -13.78 2.14
CA ARG A 255 -2.94 -14.55 2.05
C ARG A 255 -3.22 -15.32 3.33
N ASP A 256 -4.45 -15.79 3.48
CA ASP A 256 -4.86 -16.74 4.51
C ASP A 256 -4.49 -16.31 5.94
N CYS A 257 -4.53 -14.98 6.17
CA CYS A 257 -4.07 -14.39 7.42
C CYS A 257 -4.86 -14.89 8.63
N ASP A 258 -6.16 -15.17 8.47
CA ASP A 258 -7.00 -15.74 9.53
C ASP A 258 -6.48 -17.10 10.00
N THR A 259 -6.09 -17.97 9.06
CA THR A 259 -5.49 -19.28 9.37
C THR A 259 -4.18 -19.12 10.13
N VAL A 260 -3.36 -18.14 9.75
CA VAL A 260 -2.08 -17.87 10.41
C VAL A 260 -2.28 -17.42 11.85
N VAL A 261 -3.15 -16.43 12.11
CA VAL A 261 -3.37 -15.94 13.48
C VAL A 261 -3.97 -17.03 14.38
N GLN A 262 -4.92 -17.83 13.88
CA GLN A 262 -5.50 -18.93 14.63
C GLN A 262 -4.46 -20.01 14.94
N SER A 263 -3.58 -20.36 14.00
CA SER A 263 -2.52 -21.33 14.21
C SER A 263 -1.51 -20.88 15.28
N ILE A 264 -1.08 -19.61 15.24
CA ILE A 264 -0.19 -19.03 16.25
C ILE A 264 -0.87 -19.05 17.63
N ALA A 265 -2.12 -18.60 17.72
CA ALA A 265 -2.88 -18.58 18.98
C ALA A 265 -3.04 -19.98 19.57
N ALA A 266 -3.38 -20.97 18.75
CA ALA A 266 -3.47 -22.37 19.19
C ALA A 266 -2.16 -22.90 19.75
N LYS A 267 -1.02 -22.67 19.08
CA LYS A 267 0.30 -23.08 19.53
C LYS A 267 0.69 -22.42 20.87
N LEU A 268 0.43 -21.12 21.00
CA LEU A 268 0.71 -20.38 22.25
C LEU A 268 -0.19 -20.84 23.39
N ARG A 269 -1.48 -21.07 23.14
CA ARG A 269 -2.41 -21.60 24.13
C ARG A 269 -1.99 -23.00 24.62
N ALA A 270 -1.61 -23.89 23.71
CA ALA A 270 -1.14 -25.22 24.04
C ALA A 270 0.11 -25.19 24.92
N ALA A 271 1.04 -24.27 24.67
CA ALA A 271 2.29 -24.15 25.40
C ALA A 271 2.15 -23.43 26.77
N THR A 272 1.23 -22.47 26.88
CA THR A 272 1.16 -21.57 28.05
C THR A 272 -0.09 -21.78 28.93
N GLY A 273 -1.11 -22.42 28.40
CA GLY A 273 -2.43 -22.50 29.03
C GLY A 273 -3.18 -21.17 29.12
N LYS A 274 -2.71 -20.13 28.39
CA LYS A 274 -3.26 -18.77 28.40
C LYS A 274 -3.99 -18.43 27.09
N ASN A 275 -5.02 -17.61 27.18
CA ASN A 275 -5.69 -17.02 26.03
C ASN A 275 -4.87 -15.81 25.56
N ILE A 276 -3.95 -16.07 24.63
CA ILE A 276 -3.12 -15.02 24.00
C ILE A 276 -3.75 -14.67 22.67
N GLU A 277 -4.00 -13.39 22.47
CA GLU A 277 -4.54 -12.88 21.24
C GLU A 277 -3.41 -12.67 20.23
N VAL A 278 -3.74 -12.81 18.94
CA VAL A 278 -2.78 -12.68 17.85
C VAL A 278 -3.34 -11.76 16.78
N MET A 279 -2.50 -10.89 16.25
CA MET A 279 -2.84 -10.09 15.08
C MET A 279 -1.71 -10.06 14.07
N ILE A 280 -2.08 -9.97 12.81
CA ILE A 280 -1.17 -9.56 11.74
C ILE A 280 -1.45 -8.10 11.47
N TYR A 281 -0.41 -7.28 11.38
CA TYR A 281 -0.57 -5.86 11.11
C TYR A 281 0.35 -5.42 9.98
N GLY A 282 -0.12 -4.45 9.20
CA GLY A 282 0.66 -3.75 8.19
C GLY A 282 0.72 -2.28 8.57
N ASP A 283 1.85 -1.85 9.03
CA ASP A 283 2.29 -0.48 8.94
C ASP A 283 3.63 -0.49 8.22
N GLY A 284 3.95 0.58 7.56
CA GLY A 284 5.25 0.68 6.94
C GLY A 284 5.85 2.03 7.29
N ALA A 285 6.95 2.06 7.99
CA ALA A 285 7.84 3.18 7.94
C ALA A 285 9.02 2.79 7.06
N PHE A 286 9.22 3.49 5.95
CA PHE A 286 10.35 3.26 5.04
C PHE A 286 11.33 4.40 5.18
N LYS A 287 12.61 4.06 5.34
CA LYS A 287 13.66 5.06 5.25
C LYS A 287 13.95 5.35 3.79
N ASP A 288 13.62 6.54 3.33
CA ASP A 288 14.03 7.00 2.02
C ASP A 288 15.55 7.16 1.98
N PRO A 289 16.29 6.45 1.12
CA PRO A 289 17.74 6.49 1.09
C PRO A 289 18.30 7.82 0.58
N VAL A 290 17.52 8.59 -0.20
CA VAL A 290 17.93 9.87 -0.78
C VAL A 290 17.53 11.01 0.15
N GLY A 291 16.28 11.10 0.55
CA GLY A 291 15.78 12.12 1.48
C GLY A 291 16.22 11.90 2.92
N LYS A 292 16.69 10.69 3.25
CA LYS A 292 17.13 10.29 4.62
C LYS A 292 16.05 10.47 5.69
N ILE A 293 14.80 10.46 5.29
CA ILE A 293 13.63 10.55 6.16
C ILE A 293 12.92 9.20 6.28
N TRP A 294 12.00 9.11 7.23
CA TRP A 294 11.07 8.02 7.36
C TRP A 294 9.75 8.40 6.69
N GLU A 295 9.36 7.67 5.64
CA GLU A 295 8.03 7.73 5.06
C GLU A 295 7.12 6.77 5.84
N LEU A 296 6.02 7.28 6.35
CA LEU A 296 4.99 6.45 6.95
C LEU A 296 4.15 5.82 5.85
N ALA A 297 3.94 4.52 5.96
CA ALA A 297 3.00 3.83 5.10
C ALA A 297 1.58 3.99 5.65
N ASP A 298 0.74 4.57 4.85
CA ASP A 298 -0.68 4.69 5.12
C ASP A 298 -1.48 3.89 4.06
N PRO A 299 -2.57 3.21 4.44
CA PRO A 299 -3.10 3.06 5.78
C PRO A 299 -2.41 1.96 6.60
N VAL A 300 -2.45 2.07 7.92
CA VAL A 300 -2.19 0.96 8.84
C VAL A 300 -3.37 -0.02 8.74
N VAL A 301 -3.08 -1.26 8.42
CA VAL A 301 -4.11 -2.29 8.25
C VAL A 301 -3.80 -3.53 9.07
N SER A 302 -4.83 -4.18 9.58
CA SER A 302 -4.73 -5.50 10.16
C SER A 302 -5.53 -6.48 9.32
N PRO A 303 -4.86 -7.31 8.50
CA PRO A 303 -5.55 -8.24 7.62
C PRO A 303 -6.23 -9.39 8.38
N ALA A 304 -5.79 -9.70 9.60
CA ALA A 304 -6.42 -10.69 10.46
C ALA A 304 -6.02 -10.50 11.92
N TYR A 305 -6.93 -10.89 12.80
CA TYR A 305 -6.73 -10.92 14.24
C TYR A 305 -7.63 -11.99 14.87
N THR A 306 -7.28 -12.41 16.08
CA THR A 306 -8.13 -13.34 16.86
C THR A 306 -9.33 -12.60 17.48
N GLU A 307 -10.42 -13.34 17.71
CA GLU A 307 -11.72 -12.81 18.14
C GLU A 307 -11.65 -11.87 19.37
N GLY A 308 -10.74 -12.14 20.29
CA GLY A 308 -10.60 -11.30 21.49
C GLY A 308 -10.08 -9.87 21.22
N LEU A 309 -9.60 -9.60 20.00
CA LEU A 309 -9.24 -8.26 19.53
C LEU A 309 -10.34 -7.57 18.74
N GLU A 310 -11.45 -8.26 18.46
CA GLU A 310 -12.59 -7.65 17.81
C GLU A 310 -13.23 -6.62 18.73
N GLY A 311 -12.96 -5.36 18.47
CA GLY A 311 -13.49 -4.23 19.22
C GLY A 311 -14.67 -3.59 18.52
N LYS A 312 -15.67 -3.15 19.28
CA LYS A 312 -16.63 -2.16 18.77
C LYS A 312 -15.89 -0.82 18.71
N PRO A 313 -15.99 -0.05 17.61
CA PRO A 313 -15.39 1.28 17.50
C PRO A 313 -16.14 2.28 18.40
N ASN A 314 -15.93 2.19 19.71
CA ASN A 314 -16.41 3.17 20.67
C ASN A 314 -15.26 4.10 20.98
N GLU A 315 -15.27 5.30 20.43
CA GLU A 315 -14.46 6.40 20.94
C GLU A 315 -14.92 6.77 22.34
N LEU A 316 -14.23 6.26 23.35
CA LEU A 316 -14.38 6.74 24.71
C LEU A 316 -13.43 7.93 24.91
N LYS A 317 -13.99 9.12 24.94
CA LYS A 317 -13.22 10.32 25.28
C LYS A 317 -12.72 10.21 26.72
N LEU A 318 -11.44 10.54 26.95
CA LEU A 318 -10.84 10.55 28.29
C LEU A 318 -11.68 11.35 29.31
N LYS A 319 -12.33 12.42 28.87
CA LYS A 319 -13.24 13.22 29.71
C LYS A 319 -14.43 12.38 30.20
N TYR A 320 -15.04 11.54 29.33
CA TYR A 320 -16.13 10.67 29.72
C TYR A 320 -15.72 9.64 30.77
N LEU A 321 -14.51 9.09 30.64
CA LEU A 321 -13.95 8.14 31.61
C LEU A 321 -13.58 8.81 32.95
N ALA A 322 -13.24 10.10 32.93
CA ALA A 322 -12.98 10.86 34.15
C ALA A 322 -14.24 11.29 34.90
N ASP A 323 -15.34 11.46 34.18
CA ASP A 323 -16.63 11.92 34.73
C ASP A 323 -17.54 10.76 35.17
N ASN A 324 -17.19 9.50 34.88
CA ASN A 324 -17.95 8.29 35.22
C ASN A 324 -17.02 7.18 35.74
#